data_674ce3423ed61fe033a4631b94943c2b
#
_entry.id   674ce3423ed61fe033a4631b94943c2b
#
_cell.length_a   1.000
_cell.length_b   1.000
_cell.length_c   1.000
_cell.angle_alpha   90.00
_cell.angle_beta   90.00
_cell.angle_gamma   90.00
#
_symmetry.space_group_name_H-M   'P 1'
#
loop_
_entity.id
_entity.type
_entity.pdbx_description
1 polymer ?
#
loop_
_entity_poly.entity_id
_entity_poly.type
_entity_poly.pdbx_seq_one_letter_code
_entity_poly.pdbx_strand_id
1 'polypeptide(L)'
;MAKPPFSEAFEITAVRPVANVSLDEYNISEKLMERISKSAEGILISGSPGAGKSTFVQALAKYYAEDLNKIVKTMESPRDLQLPAEITQYAPLEGSMENTADVLLLVRPDYTIYDELRKNSDFNIFADMRMAGVGMIGVVHATRPIDAIQRISSRVELGIITSVVDTSIYIEDGDIKEVFETKMTVKVPSGMKEADLARPVIEIRDFETGELKNEIYTYGEQTIVMDLDLVNNSSGDSTTSKSAVDRLAEQQILRKIKRLIPKSKVGVEVISPERANIYINEKYIPKIIGKNGKRIAEIEKDIGISLGVEILENTPGHLARGEKFEVDIIHTKKQLILDLGKVNGTQNFDIFVGGEYLLTATTSRKGEIKIKRGIELSDILLDAIEMGLDITAVKK
;
A
#
# COMPACT_ATOMS: atom_id res chain seq x y z
N MET A 1 23.75 5.69 -29.08
CA MET A 1 25.16 5.70 -29.51
C MET A 1 25.91 6.70 -28.64
N ALA A 2 26.92 6.23 -27.94
CA ALA A 2 27.79 7.08 -27.13
C ALA A 2 29.19 7.13 -27.71
N LYS A 3 29.90 8.24 -27.51
CA LYS A 3 31.27 8.45 -28.00
C LYS A 3 32.01 9.45 -27.11
N PRO A 4 33.34 9.47 -27.12
CA PRO A 4 34.09 10.48 -26.41
C PRO A 4 33.74 11.91 -26.84
N PRO A 5 33.76 12.91 -25.94
CA PRO A 5 34.12 12.81 -24.53
C PRO A 5 32.97 12.36 -23.57
N PHE A 6 31.79 12.10 -24.11
CA PHE A 6 30.61 11.69 -23.32
C PHE A 6 30.79 10.30 -22.69
N SER A 7 31.42 9.36 -23.39
CA SER A 7 31.80 8.03 -22.89
C SER A 7 33.28 7.79 -23.16
N GLU A 8 33.89 6.86 -22.46
CA GLU A 8 35.30 6.50 -22.62
C GLU A 8 35.54 5.85 -24.00
N ALA A 9 34.59 5.04 -24.47
CA ALA A 9 34.65 4.31 -25.73
C ALA A 9 33.43 4.59 -26.60
N PHE A 10 33.50 4.18 -27.88
CA PHE A 10 32.33 4.13 -28.73
C PHE A 10 31.41 2.99 -28.31
N GLU A 11 30.14 3.31 -28.10
CA GLU A 11 29.10 2.36 -27.74
C GLU A 11 27.89 2.54 -28.66
N ILE A 12 27.35 1.41 -29.13
CA ILE A 12 26.09 1.36 -29.87
C ILE A 12 25.19 0.38 -29.13
N THR A 13 24.15 0.90 -28.51
CA THR A 13 23.06 0.10 -27.94
C THR A 13 21.91 0.07 -28.93
N ALA A 14 21.49 -1.12 -29.33
CA ALA A 14 20.33 -1.32 -30.19
C ALA A 14 19.27 -2.11 -29.41
N VAL A 15 18.08 -1.52 -29.28
CA VAL A 15 16.92 -2.17 -28.69
C VAL A 15 15.94 -2.47 -29.80
N ARG A 16 15.53 -3.73 -29.94
CA ARG A 16 14.51 -4.15 -30.89
C ARG A 16 13.33 -4.73 -30.13
N PRO A 17 12.11 -4.16 -30.26
CA PRO A 17 10.91 -4.82 -29.77
C PRO A 17 10.73 -6.17 -30.49
N VAL A 18 10.48 -7.22 -29.73
CA VAL A 18 10.36 -8.59 -30.26
C VAL A 18 8.90 -8.99 -30.44
N ALA A 19 7.99 -8.39 -29.69
CA ALA A 19 6.58 -8.76 -29.67
C ALA A 19 5.69 -7.65 -30.24
N ASN A 20 4.77 -8.03 -31.12
CA ASN A 20 3.63 -7.21 -31.52
C ASN A 20 2.39 -7.91 -30.96
N VAL A 21 2.04 -7.56 -29.71
CA VAL A 21 0.96 -8.18 -28.94
C VAL A 21 -0.29 -7.33 -29.10
N SER A 22 -1.42 -7.96 -29.37
CA SER A 22 -2.72 -7.28 -29.36
C SER A 22 -3.26 -7.14 -27.95
N LEU A 23 -4.19 -6.23 -27.73
CA LEU A 23 -4.77 -6.02 -26.39
C LEU A 23 -5.51 -7.25 -25.87
N ASP A 24 -6.10 -8.06 -26.77
CA ASP A 24 -6.82 -9.29 -26.46
C ASP A 24 -5.90 -10.43 -25.95
N GLU A 25 -4.60 -10.30 -26.16
CA GLU A 25 -3.64 -11.29 -25.66
C GLU A 25 -3.26 -11.06 -24.19
N TYR A 26 -3.63 -9.91 -23.63
CA TYR A 26 -3.45 -9.64 -22.22
C TYR A 26 -4.64 -10.18 -21.41
N ASN A 27 -4.37 -10.64 -20.22
CA ASN A 27 -5.42 -11.09 -19.30
C ASN A 27 -6.14 -9.89 -18.65
N ILE A 28 -6.97 -9.20 -19.44
CA ILE A 28 -7.73 -8.03 -19.02
C ILE A 28 -9.11 -8.46 -18.57
N SER A 29 -9.54 -8.07 -17.37
CA SER A 29 -10.90 -8.31 -16.90
C SER A 29 -11.94 -7.54 -17.75
N GLU A 30 -13.16 -8.05 -17.83
CA GLU A 30 -14.27 -7.34 -18.50
C GLU A 30 -14.47 -5.94 -17.89
N LYS A 31 -14.32 -5.83 -16.58
CA LYS A 31 -14.44 -4.57 -15.83
C LYS A 31 -13.36 -3.56 -16.24
N LEU A 32 -12.09 -4.00 -16.35
CA LEU A 32 -11.00 -3.13 -16.79
C LEU A 32 -11.16 -2.76 -18.29
N MET A 33 -11.57 -3.69 -19.13
CA MET A 33 -11.84 -3.42 -20.54
C MET A 33 -12.97 -2.38 -20.71
N GLU A 34 -14.05 -2.50 -19.92
CA GLU A 34 -15.12 -1.50 -19.90
C GLU A 34 -14.60 -0.13 -19.44
N ARG A 35 -13.74 -0.10 -18.40
CA ARG A 35 -13.10 1.13 -17.91
C ARG A 35 -12.26 1.78 -18.99
N ILE A 36 -11.37 1.04 -19.63
CA ILE A 36 -10.49 1.52 -20.72
C ILE A 36 -11.33 2.06 -21.88
N SER A 37 -12.38 1.35 -22.29
CA SER A 37 -13.17 1.71 -23.47
C SER A 37 -14.10 2.92 -23.28
N LYS A 38 -14.57 3.16 -22.05
CA LYS A 38 -15.66 4.14 -21.81
C LYS A 38 -15.27 5.33 -20.95
N SER A 39 -14.38 5.17 -19.98
CA SER A 39 -14.25 6.16 -18.91
C SER A 39 -12.83 6.40 -18.40
N ALA A 40 -11.83 5.65 -18.84
CA ALA A 40 -10.45 5.94 -18.46
C ALA A 40 -9.90 7.07 -19.30
N GLU A 41 -9.57 8.19 -18.67
CA GLU A 41 -9.09 9.39 -19.34
C GLU A 41 -7.69 9.79 -18.86
N GLY A 42 -7.30 9.40 -17.66
CA GLY A 42 -5.99 9.62 -17.07
C GLY A 42 -5.35 8.30 -16.65
N ILE A 43 -4.60 7.65 -17.56
CA ILE A 43 -4.03 6.32 -17.33
C ILE A 43 -2.52 6.44 -17.08
N LEU A 44 -2.03 5.88 -15.97
CA LEU A 44 -0.61 5.64 -15.75
C LEU A 44 -0.27 4.17 -15.97
N ILE A 45 0.68 3.92 -16.88
CA ILE A 45 1.27 2.59 -17.10
C ILE A 45 2.63 2.56 -16.41
N SER A 46 2.80 1.65 -15.48
CA SER A 46 3.99 1.59 -14.65
C SER A 46 4.60 0.20 -14.60
N GLY A 47 5.87 0.09 -14.20
CA GLY A 47 6.61 -1.15 -14.08
C GLY A 47 8.10 -0.94 -14.21
N SER A 48 8.88 -1.96 -13.93
CA SER A 48 10.35 -1.95 -14.05
C SER A 48 10.82 -1.80 -15.50
N PRO A 49 12.07 -1.37 -15.76
CA PRO A 49 12.65 -1.42 -17.09
C PRO A 49 12.57 -2.85 -17.67
N GLY A 50 12.11 -2.99 -18.92
CA GLY A 50 11.92 -4.28 -19.57
C GLY A 50 10.65 -5.05 -19.18
N ALA A 51 9.80 -4.52 -18.32
CA ALA A 51 8.56 -5.18 -17.86
C ALA A 51 7.46 -5.32 -18.93
N GLY A 52 7.63 -4.76 -20.14
CA GLY A 52 6.64 -4.86 -21.22
C GLY A 52 5.72 -3.63 -21.35
N LYS A 53 5.97 -2.54 -20.61
CA LYS A 53 5.14 -1.31 -20.65
C LYS A 53 4.92 -0.75 -22.04
N SER A 54 5.99 -0.56 -22.82
CA SER A 54 5.89 0.00 -24.19
C SER A 54 5.11 -0.94 -25.12
N THR A 55 5.21 -2.25 -24.94
CA THR A 55 4.42 -3.24 -25.69
C THR A 55 2.94 -3.12 -25.37
N PHE A 56 2.59 -3.01 -24.08
CA PHE A 56 1.21 -2.80 -23.65
C PHE A 56 0.64 -1.47 -24.14
N VAL A 57 1.42 -0.38 -24.04
CA VAL A 57 1.01 0.93 -24.55
C VAL A 57 0.77 0.93 -26.05
N GLN A 58 1.59 0.21 -26.82
CA GLN A 58 1.38 0.04 -28.27
C GLN A 58 0.08 -0.70 -28.57
N ALA A 59 -0.22 -1.77 -27.82
CA ALA A 59 -1.47 -2.51 -27.94
C ALA A 59 -2.67 -1.62 -27.60
N LEU A 60 -2.58 -0.85 -26.54
CA LEU A 60 -3.62 0.09 -26.11
C LEU A 60 -3.84 1.23 -27.15
N ALA A 61 -2.75 1.76 -27.71
CA ALA A 61 -2.82 2.79 -28.76
C ALA A 61 -3.56 2.30 -30.00
N LYS A 62 -3.25 1.08 -30.44
CA LYS A 62 -3.92 0.44 -31.57
C LYS A 62 -5.40 0.23 -31.28
N TYR A 63 -5.73 -0.31 -30.12
CA TYR A 63 -7.12 -0.51 -29.70
C TYR A 63 -7.92 0.79 -29.74
N TYR A 64 -7.40 1.88 -29.20
CA TYR A 64 -8.07 3.17 -29.27
C TYR A 64 -8.24 3.68 -30.72
N ALA A 65 -7.22 3.52 -31.55
CA ALA A 65 -7.26 4.03 -32.91
C ALA A 65 -8.09 3.17 -33.85
N GLU A 66 -7.91 1.86 -33.81
CA GLU A 66 -8.50 0.91 -34.78
C GLU A 66 -9.89 0.43 -34.33
N ASP A 67 -10.06 0.02 -33.05
CA ASP A 67 -11.32 -0.55 -32.57
C ASP A 67 -12.30 0.53 -32.11
N LEU A 68 -11.80 1.58 -31.45
CA LEU A 68 -12.65 2.67 -30.95
C LEU A 68 -12.69 3.90 -31.87
N ASN A 69 -11.94 3.89 -32.99
CA ASN A 69 -11.86 4.97 -33.96
C ASN A 69 -11.54 6.34 -33.33
N LYS A 70 -10.62 6.37 -32.37
CA LYS A 70 -10.17 7.55 -31.65
C LYS A 70 -8.94 8.19 -32.32
N ILE A 71 -8.82 9.50 -32.22
CA ILE A 71 -7.61 10.23 -32.66
C ILE A 71 -6.55 10.06 -31.58
N VAL A 72 -5.57 9.21 -31.85
CA VAL A 72 -4.45 8.94 -30.93
C VAL A 72 -3.18 9.61 -31.46
N LYS A 73 -2.42 10.24 -30.58
CA LYS A 73 -1.11 10.83 -30.85
C LYS A 73 -0.12 10.39 -29.77
N THR A 74 1.18 10.53 -30.04
CA THR A 74 2.21 10.23 -29.04
C THR A 74 3.17 11.40 -28.86
N MET A 75 3.76 11.47 -27.68
CA MET A 75 4.88 12.34 -27.30
C MET A 75 6.02 11.46 -26.82
N GLU A 76 7.12 11.41 -27.54
CA GLU A 76 8.20 10.44 -27.32
C GLU A 76 9.59 11.09 -27.40
N SER A 77 10.49 10.63 -26.55
CA SER A 77 11.90 11.02 -26.61
C SER A 77 12.83 9.91 -26.08
N PRO A 78 13.40 9.08 -26.96
CA PRO A 78 13.25 9.02 -28.42
C PRO A 78 11.92 8.44 -28.90
N ARG A 79 11.62 8.56 -30.17
CA ARG A 79 10.47 7.89 -30.81
C ARG A 79 10.84 6.45 -31.13
N ASP A 80 10.36 5.53 -30.32
CA ASP A 80 10.67 4.10 -30.43
C ASP A 80 9.44 3.18 -30.34
N LEU A 81 8.25 3.73 -30.11
CA LEU A 81 7.01 2.97 -30.20
C LEU A 81 6.73 2.56 -31.65
N GLN A 82 6.33 1.30 -31.84
CA GLN A 82 5.97 0.75 -33.15
C GLN A 82 4.47 0.82 -33.36
N LEU A 83 4.04 1.90 -33.99
CA LEU A 83 2.63 2.22 -34.19
C LEU A 83 2.28 2.31 -35.67
N PRO A 84 1.02 2.06 -36.06
CA PRO A 84 0.54 2.24 -37.44
C PRO A 84 0.63 3.73 -37.86
N ALA A 85 0.67 3.95 -39.17
CA ALA A 85 0.90 5.28 -39.75
C ALA A 85 -0.20 6.32 -39.38
N GLU A 86 -1.38 5.86 -39.01
CA GLU A 86 -2.51 6.66 -38.59
C GLU A 86 -2.25 7.38 -37.24
N ILE A 87 -1.39 6.79 -36.40
CA ILE A 87 -0.96 7.35 -35.13
C ILE A 87 0.30 8.18 -35.33
N THR A 88 0.14 9.49 -35.41
CA THR A 88 1.29 10.40 -35.56
C THR A 88 2.09 10.47 -34.26
N GLN A 89 3.40 10.22 -34.39
CA GLN A 89 4.36 10.24 -33.30
C GLN A 89 5.14 11.57 -33.29
N TYR A 90 5.10 12.30 -32.17
CA TYR A 90 5.74 13.57 -31.99
C TYR A 90 6.99 13.45 -31.12
N ALA A 91 8.07 14.08 -31.58
CA ALA A 91 9.29 14.31 -30.79
C ALA A 91 9.24 15.71 -30.15
N PRO A 92 10.18 16.04 -29.23
CA PRO A 92 10.28 17.39 -28.69
C PRO A 92 10.45 18.44 -29.78
N LEU A 93 9.51 19.39 -29.89
CA LEU A 93 9.59 20.50 -30.80
C LEU A 93 10.61 21.51 -30.27
N GLU A 94 11.64 21.82 -31.08
CA GLU A 94 12.76 22.69 -30.68
C GLU A 94 13.44 22.25 -29.38
N GLY A 95 13.40 20.92 -29.07
CA GLY A 95 13.97 20.36 -27.86
C GLY A 95 13.08 20.44 -26.62
N SER A 96 11.83 20.93 -26.75
CA SER A 96 10.85 21.05 -25.67
C SER A 96 9.63 20.19 -25.93
N MET A 97 9.26 19.36 -24.92
CA MET A 97 7.99 18.64 -24.91
C MET A 97 6.80 19.56 -24.60
N GLU A 98 7.02 20.68 -23.92
CA GLU A 98 6.01 21.70 -23.66
C GLU A 98 5.51 22.32 -24.98
N ASN A 99 6.44 22.71 -25.88
CA ASN A 99 6.08 23.19 -27.21
C ASN A 99 5.32 22.13 -28.02
N THR A 100 5.66 20.86 -27.84
CA THR A 100 4.94 19.74 -28.48
C THR A 100 3.51 19.62 -27.95
N ALA A 101 3.34 19.74 -26.64
CA ALA A 101 2.02 19.72 -26.00
C ALA A 101 1.12 20.87 -26.50
N ASP A 102 1.67 22.09 -26.64
CA ASP A 102 0.94 23.25 -27.18
C ASP A 102 0.39 22.96 -28.59
N VAL A 103 1.21 22.34 -29.44
CA VAL A 103 0.76 21.92 -30.78
C VAL A 103 -0.33 20.85 -30.69
N LEU A 104 -0.18 19.86 -29.80
CA LEU A 104 -1.16 18.80 -29.64
C LEU A 104 -2.51 19.31 -29.12
N LEU A 105 -2.53 20.30 -28.24
CA LEU A 105 -3.76 20.97 -27.80
C LEU A 105 -4.53 21.62 -28.96
N LEU A 106 -3.81 22.11 -29.97
CA LEU A 106 -4.43 22.63 -31.20
C LEU A 106 -4.96 21.54 -32.11
N VAL A 107 -4.28 20.40 -32.16
CA VAL A 107 -4.69 19.20 -32.94
C VAL A 107 -5.92 18.52 -32.33
N ARG A 108 -6.14 18.65 -31.03
CA ARG A 108 -7.25 18.08 -30.25
C ARG A 108 -7.39 16.56 -30.43
N PRO A 109 -6.37 15.76 -30.07
CA PRO A 109 -6.52 14.31 -30.06
C PRO A 109 -7.49 13.87 -28.96
N ASP A 110 -8.12 12.71 -29.16
CA ASP A 110 -8.91 12.07 -28.10
C ASP A 110 -7.98 11.56 -27.00
N TYR A 111 -6.85 10.96 -27.39
CA TYR A 111 -5.84 10.43 -26.50
C TYR A 111 -4.43 10.81 -26.93
N THR A 112 -3.60 11.16 -25.94
CA THR A 112 -2.17 11.35 -26.13
C THR A 112 -1.38 10.41 -25.23
N ILE A 113 -0.49 9.64 -25.82
CA ILE A 113 0.46 8.81 -25.09
C ILE A 113 1.72 9.61 -24.84
N TYR A 114 2.08 9.81 -23.58
CA TYR A 114 3.36 10.39 -23.20
C TYR A 114 4.29 9.26 -22.75
N ASP A 115 5.14 8.82 -23.67
CA ASP A 115 6.08 7.75 -23.38
C ASP A 115 7.21 8.29 -22.52
N GLU A 116 7.33 7.69 -21.33
CA GLU A 116 8.39 7.92 -20.37
C GLU A 116 8.40 9.27 -19.65
N LEU A 117 7.49 9.45 -18.68
CA LEU A 117 7.49 10.57 -17.74
C LEU A 117 8.67 10.44 -16.75
N ARG A 118 9.69 11.30 -16.87
CA ARG A 118 10.93 11.26 -16.08
C ARG A 118 11.10 12.48 -15.19
N LYS A 119 10.90 13.68 -15.74
CA LYS A 119 11.17 14.98 -15.11
C LYS A 119 9.88 15.56 -14.52
N ASN A 120 10.04 16.51 -13.61
CA ASN A 120 8.89 17.24 -13.06
C ASN A 120 8.07 17.95 -14.15
N SER A 121 8.75 18.52 -15.15
CA SER A 121 8.09 19.11 -16.32
C SER A 121 7.16 18.14 -17.04
N ASP A 122 7.55 16.88 -17.17
CA ASP A 122 6.77 15.88 -17.91
C ASP A 122 5.44 15.59 -17.19
N PHE A 123 5.47 15.51 -15.86
CA PHE A 123 4.26 15.35 -15.04
C PHE A 123 3.34 16.57 -15.06
N ASN A 124 3.92 17.78 -15.12
CA ASN A 124 3.13 19.01 -15.27
C ASN A 124 2.46 19.07 -16.65
N ILE A 125 3.19 18.79 -17.72
CA ILE A 125 2.64 18.71 -19.09
C ILE A 125 1.51 17.67 -19.16
N PHE A 126 1.72 16.48 -18.56
CA PHE A 126 0.70 15.45 -18.50
C PHE A 126 -0.57 15.94 -17.78
N ALA A 127 -0.42 16.61 -16.64
CA ALA A 127 -1.53 17.16 -15.88
C ALA A 127 -2.25 18.27 -16.64
N ASP A 128 -1.51 19.21 -17.24
CA ASP A 128 -2.07 20.35 -17.98
C ASP A 128 -2.87 19.89 -19.21
N MET A 129 -2.34 18.95 -19.99
CA MET A 129 -3.05 18.37 -21.13
C MET A 129 -4.32 17.61 -20.67
N ARG A 130 -4.22 16.87 -19.55
CA ARG A 130 -5.37 16.16 -18.99
C ARG A 130 -6.45 17.15 -18.51
N MET A 131 -6.06 18.23 -17.83
CA MET A 131 -6.97 19.29 -17.39
C MET A 131 -7.57 20.09 -18.55
N ALA A 132 -6.89 20.14 -19.70
CA ALA A 132 -7.42 20.69 -20.94
C ALA A 132 -8.42 19.76 -21.65
N GLY A 133 -8.66 18.56 -21.13
CA GLY A 133 -9.67 17.61 -21.62
C GLY A 133 -9.14 16.56 -22.60
N VAL A 134 -7.82 16.44 -22.77
CA VAL A 134 -7.20 15.37 -23.57
C VAL A 134 -7.11 14.10 -22.72
N GLY A 135 -7.51 12.96 -23.23
CA GLY A 135 -7.21 11.66 -22.61
C GLY A 135 -5.71 11.42 -22.60
N MET A 136 -5.12 11.19 -21.42
CA MET A 136 -3.67 11.05 -21.27
C MET A 136 -3.27 9.66 -20.81
N ILE A 137 -2.30 9.08 -21.50
CA ILE A 137 -1.68 7.81 -21.13
C ILE A 137 -0.21 8.07 -20.87
N GLY A 138 0.23 7.98 -19.62
CA GLY A 138 1.61 8.23 -19.22
C GLY A 138 2.35 6.95 -18.87
N VAL A 139 3.57 6.81 -19.36
CA VAL A 139 4.44 5.68 -19.01
C VAL A 139 5.45 6.11 -17.95
N VAL A 140 5.52 5.36 -16.85
CA VAL A 140 6.37 5.66 -15.69
C VAL A 140 7.19 4.44 -15.31
N HIS A 141 8.48 4.64 -15.04
CA HIS A 141 9.28 3.60 -14.40
C HIS A 141 8.96 3.53 -12.90
N ALA A 142 8.54 2.38 -12.43
CA ALA A 142 8.23 2.12 -11.03
C ALA A 142 8.61 0.69 -10.67
N THR A 143 9.04 0.47 -9.44
CA THR A 143 9.36 -0.87 -8.91
C THR A 143 8.23 -1.46 -8.07
N ARG A 144 7.29 -0.60 -7.65
CA ARG A 144 6.06 -1.00 -6.95
C ARG A 144 4.87 -0.31 -7.60
N PRO A 145 3.68 -0.92 -7.56
CA PRO A 145 2.46 -0.36 -8.16
C PRO A 145 2.15 1.06 -7.70
N ILE A 146 2.33 1.36 -6.40
CA ILE A 146 2.05 2.67 -5.80
C ILE A 146 3.03 3.77 -6.22
N ASP A 147 4.27 3.43 -6.60
CA ASP A 147 5.32 4.40 -6.87
C ASP A 147 4.97 5.38 -8.01
N ALA A 148 4.20 4.94 -9.00
CA ALA A 148 3.75 5.80 -10.10
C ALA A 148 2.83 6.92 -9.59
N ILE A 149 1.86 6.57 -8.73
CA ILE A 149 0.94 7.52 -8.12
C ILE A 149 1.67 8.45 -7.14
N GLN A 150 2.64 7.92 -6.38
CA GLN A 150 3.50 8.75 -5.52
C GLN A 150 4.31 9.77 -6.29
N ARG A 151 4.80 9.41 -7.47
CA ARG A 151 5.54 10.34 -8.32
C ARG A 151 4.70 11.50 -8.80
N ILE A 152 3.46 11.26 -9.18
CA ILE A 152 2.58 12.35 -9.62
C ILE A 152 2.08 13.17 -8.41
N SER A 153 1.75 12.54 -7.29
CA SER A 153 1.25 13.23 -6.09
C SER A 153 2.27 14.18 -5.45
N SER A 154 3.55 13.95 -5.68
CA SER A 154 4.62 14.84 -5.21
C SER A 154 4.90 16.04 -6.14
N ARG A 155 4.21 16.13 -7.28
CA ARG A 155 4.46 17.13 -8.34
C ARG A 155 3.23 17.88 -8.79
N VAL A 156 2.09 17.29 -8.60
CA VAL A 156 0.78 17.82 -8.99
C VAL A 156 -0.01 18.11 -7.72
N GLU A 157 -0.79 19.17 -7.71
CA GLU A 157 -1.60 19.57 -6.58
C GLU A 157 -2.60 18.47 -6.17
N LEU A 158 -2.67 18.15 -4.89
CA LEU A 158 -3.47 17.03 -4.39
C LEU A 158 -4.93 17.09 -4.85
N GLY A 159 -5.48 18.31 -4.90
CA GLY A 159 -6.87 18.56 -5.25
C GLY A 159 -7.26 18.14 -6.68
N ILE A 160 -6.30 18.03 -7.59
CA ILE A 160 -6.57 17.68 -9.00
C ILE A 160 -6.09 16.28 -9.39
N ILE A 161 -5.41 15.56 -8.50
CA ILE A 161 -4.79 14.25 -8.85
C ILE A 161 -5.82 13.28 -9.43
N THR A 162 -7.00 13.17 -8.83
CA THR A 162 -8.04 12.25 -9.30
C THR A 162 -8.68 12.65 -10.64
N SER A 163 -8.52 13.92 -11.02
CA SER A 163 -8.90 14.40 -12.36
C SER A 163 -7.80 14.16 -13.38
N VAL A 164 -6.54 14.07 -12.93
CA VAL A 164 -5.37 13.84 -13.76
C VAL A 164 -5.10 12.35 -13.98
N VAL A 165 -5.24 11.54 -12.92
CA VAL A 165 -5.05 10.09 -12.97
C VAL A 165 -6.25 9.41 -12.32
N ASP A 166 -7.00 8.68 -13.10
CA ASP A 166 -8.13 7.88 -12.65
C ASP A 166 -7.80 6.38 -12.54
N THR A 167 -6.83 5.91 -13.35
CA THR A 167 -6.46 4.50 -13.45
C THR A 167 -4.94 4.35 -13.50
N SER A 168 -4.37 3.48 -12.69
CA SER A 168 -2.94 3.13 -12.72
C SER A 168 -2.78 1.62 -12.93
N ILE A 169 -2.08 1.24 -13.99
CA ILE A 169 -1.85 -0.16 -14.38
C ILE A 169 -0.37 -0.49 -14.18
N TYR A 170 -0.09 -1.49 -13.35
CA TYR A 170 1.27 -1.98 -13.11
C TYR A 170 1.54 -3.24 -13.94
N ILE A 171 2.61 -3.16 -14.74
CA ILE A 171 3.06 -4.25 -15.64
C ILE A 171 4.30 -4.90 -15.05
N GLU A 172 4.28 -6.21 -14.98
CA GLU A 172 5.39 -7.06 -14.57
C GLU A 172 5.43 -8.31 -15.45
N ASP A 173 6.62 -8.68 -15.95
CA ASP A 173 6.85 -9.85 -16.80
C ASP A 173 5.97 -9.92 -18.07
N GLY A 174 5.61 -8.77 -18.61
CA GLY A 174 4.78 -8.65 -19.80
C GLY A 174 3.28 -8.69 -19.57
N ASP A 175 2.82 -8.85 -18.33
CA ASP A 175 1.41 -8.98 -17.97
C ASP A 175 0.95 -7.86 -17.03
N ILE A 176 -0.37 -7.63 -16.96
CA ILE A 176 -0.99 -6.76 -15.96
C ILE A 176 -0.98 -7.47 -14.61
N LYS A 177 -0.30 -6.88 -13.64
CA LYS A 177 -0.16 -7.45 -12.31
C LYS A 177 -1.15 -6.87 -11.32
N GLU A 178 -1.25 -5.55 -11.30
CA GLU A 178 -2.15 -4.81 -10.41
C GLU A 178 -2.74 -3.60 -11.14
N VAL A 179 -3.98 -3.26 -10.80
CA VAL A 179 -4.66 -2.08 -11.30
C VAL A 179 -5.24 -1.32 -10.13
N PHE A 180 -4.95 -0.03 -10.06
CA PHE A 180 -5.50 0.87 -9.05
C PHE A 180 -6.44 1.89 -9.65
N GLU A 181 -7.50 2.21 -8.94
CA GLU A 181 -8.30 3.41 -9.15
C GLU A 181 -8.00 4.45 -8.07
N THR A 182 -8.07 5.72 -8.44
CA THR A 182 -7.94 6.84 -7.51
C THR A 182 -9.28 7.50 -7.28
N LYS A 183 -9.59 7.81 -6.02
CA LYS A 183 -10.85 8.45 -5.64
C LYS A 183 -10.62 9.48 -4.54
N MET A 184 -11.17 10.67 -4.70
CA MET A 184 -11.12 11.68 -3.65
C MET A 184 -12.30 11.55 -2.70
N THR A 185 -12.03 11.63 -1.41
CA THR A 185 -13.04 11.69 -0.35
C THR A 185 -12.62 12.68 0.73
N VAL A 186 -13.59 13.18 1.51
CA VAL A 186 -13.30 13.98 2.69
C VAL A 186 -13.59 13.13 3.92
N LYS A 187 -12.51 12.78 4.63
CA LYS A 187 -12.59 11.94 5.83
C LYS A 187 -11.42 12.20 6.76
N VAL A 188 -11.47 11.64 7.95
CA VAL A 188 -10.30 11.53 8.83
C VAL A 188 -9.38 10.45 8.24
N PRO A 189 -8.11 10.77 7.93
CA PRO A 189 -7.16 9.77 7.43
C PRO A 189 -7.00 8.59 8.38
N SER A 190 -6.72 7.42 7.83
CA SER A 190 -6.44 6.23 8.63
C SER A 190 -5.27 6.48 9.59
N GLY A 191 -5.41 6.06 10.85
CA GLY A 191 -4.44 6.31 11.91
C GLY A 191 -4.64 7.60 12.71
N MET A 192 -5.55 8.50 12.30
CA MET A 192 -5.96 9.69 13.06
C MET A 192 -7.30 9.45 13.77
N LYS A 193 -7.45 9.95 15.01
CA LYS A 193 -8.64 9.66 15.84
C LYS A 193 -9.60 10.82 16.03
N GLU A 194 -9.18 12.05 15.76
CA GLU A 194 -9.98 13.25 16.05
C GLU A 194 -10.81 13.67 14.83
N ALA A 195 -12.11 13.87 15.01
CA ALA A 195 -13.05 14.24 13.95
C ALA A 195 -12.70 15.58 13.27
N ASP A 196 -12.09 16.51 14.01
CA ASP A 196 -11.65 17.82 13.49
C ASP A 196 -10.48 17.74 12.51
N LEU A 197 -9.90 16.54 12.34
CA LEU A 197 -8.84 16.27 11.37
C LEU A 197 -9.35 15.82 10.01
N ALA A 198 -10.66 15.89 9.76
CA ALA A 198 -11.22 15.56 8.45
C ALA A 198 -10.65 16.47 7.36
N ARG A 199 -10.17 15.88 6.28
CA ARG A 199 -9.50 16.56 5.16
C ARG A 199 -9.71 15.81 3.84
N PRO A 200 -9.43 16.43 2.69
CA PRO A 200 -9.37 15.71 1.42
C PRO A 200 -8.31 14.61 1.48
N VAL A 201 -8.72 13.40 1.17
CA VAL A 201 -7.88 12.19 1.10
C VAL A 201 -8.09 11.57 -0.26
N ILE A 202 -7.00 11.22 -0.94
CA ILE A 202 -7.05 10.39 -2.13
C ILE A 202 -6.94 8.95 -1.68
N GLU A 203 -7.98 8.19 -1.93
CA GLU A 203 -8.03 6.75 -1.76
C GLU A 203 -7.50 6.08 -3.01
N ILE A 204 -6.55 5.17 -2.83
CA ILE A 204 -6.03 4.30 -3.86
C ILE A 204 -6.57 2.91 -3.56
N ARG A 205 -7.43 2.44 -4.46
CA ARG A 205 -8.12 1.17 -4.32
C ARG A 205 -7.67 0.19 -5.39
N ASP A 206 -7.56 -1.07 -5.00
CA ASP A 206 -7.48 -2.15 -5.98
C ASP A 206 -8.73 -2.10 -6.87
N PHE A 207 -8.51 -2.05 -8.17
CA PHE A 207 -9.59 -1.85 -9.14
C PHE A 207 -10.57 -3.02 -9.18
N GLU A 208 -10.08 -4.26 -9.05
CA GLU A 208 -10.91 -5.46 -9.16
C GLU A 208 -11.74 -5.69 -7.90
N THR A 209 -11.09 -5.63 -6.73
CA THR A 209 -11.72 -5.94 -5.45
C THR A 209 -12.38 -4.73 -4.79
N GLY A 210 -11.98 -3.51 -5.15
CA GLY A 210 -12.39 -2.26 -4.50
C GLY A 210 -11.73 -2.05 -3.13
N GLU A 211 -10.79 -2.92 -2.73
CA GLU A 211 -10.09 -2.83 -1.47
C GLU A 211 -9.21 -1.58 -1.39
N LEU A 212 -9.28 -0.87 -0.27
CA LEU A 212 -8.46 0.31 -0.03
C LEU A 212 -7.03 -0.10 0.31
N LYS A 213 -6.08 0.21 -0.57
CA LYS A 213 -4.65 -0.13 -0.42
C LYS A 213 -3.85 1.00 0.21
N ASN A 214 -4.04 2.23 -0.27
CA ASN A 214 -3.27 3.37 0.19
C ASN A 214 -4.15 4.62 0.35
N GLU A 215 -3.70 5.54 1.18
CA GLU A 215 -4.26 6.89 1.33
C GLU A 215 -3.19 7.94 1.10
N ILE A 216 -3.54 8.99 0.34
CA ILE A 216 -2.68 10.17 0.17
C ILE A 216 -3.42 11.39 0.71
N TYR A 217 -2.77 12.13 1.61
CA TYR A 217 -3.31 13.36 2.17
C TYR A 217 -2.19 14.35 2.52
N THR A 218 -2.54 15.60 2.75
CA THR A 218 -1.58 16.61 3.22
C THR A 218 -1.68 16.77 4.74
N TYR A 219 -0.51 16.90 5.37
CA TYR A 219 -0.38 17.29 6.77
C TYR A 219 0.59 18.45 6.87
N GLY A 220 0.07 19.66 7.10
CA GLY A 220 0.83 20.89 6.91
C GLY A 220 1.26 21.04 5.44
N GLU A 221 2.55 21.23 5.19
CA GLU A 221 3.13 21.33 3.85
C GLU A 221 3.57 19.98 3.26
N GLN A 222 3.41 18.90 4.00
CA GLN A 222 3.88 17.57 3.58
C GLN A 222 2.75 16.73 3.00
N THR A 223 3.03 16.07 1.87
CA THR A 223 2.17 15.01 1.33
C THR A 223 2.56 13.69 1.96
N ILE A 224 1.61 13.06 2.64
CA ILE A 224 1.78 11.76 3.30
C ILE A 224 1.12 10.71 2.43
N VAL A 225 1.84 9.63 2.16
CA VAL A 225 1.32 8.41 1.53
C VAL A 225 1.33 7.31 2.57
N MET A 226 0.14 6.89 2.98
CA MET A 226 -0.03 5.85 3.99
C MET A 226 -0.35 4.53 3.29
N ASP A 227 0.46 3.53 3.54
CA ASP A 227 0.25 2.16 3.09
C ASP A 227 -0.55 1.41 4.16
N LEU A 228 -1.77 1.01 3.82
CA LEU A 228 -2.67 0.37 4.77
C LEU A 228 -2.33 -1.11 4.99
N ASP A 229 -1.66 -1.76 4.05
CA ASP A 229 -1.15 -3.11 4.24
C ASP A 229 -0.04 -3.12 5.30
N LEU A 230 0.80 -2.06 5.37
CA LEU A 230 1.79 -1.90 6.43
C LEU A 230 1.16 -1.53 7.77
N VAL A 231 0.11 -0.71 7.78
CA VAL A 231 -0.62 -0.34 9.00
C VAL A 231 -1.40 -1.53 9.55
N ASN A 232 -2.02 -2.33 8.68
CA ASN A 232 -2.71 -3.56 9.07
C ASN A 232 -1.72 -4.67 9.48
N ASN A 233 -0.53 -4.73 8.88
CA ASN A 233 0.54 -5.67 9.25
C ASN A 233 1.32 -5.24 10.50
N SER A 234 1.34 -3.96 10.86
CA SER A 234 1.87 -3.50 12.15
C SER A 234 0.89 -3.71 13.31
N SER A 235 -0.38 -3.99 13.02
CA SER A 235 -1.35 -4.55 13.97
C SER A 235 -1.48 -6.06 13.75
N GLY A 236 -0.36 -6.79 13.85
CA GLY A 236 -0.22 -8.23 13.63
C GLY A 236 -1.51 -9.03 13.55
N ASP A 237 -2.00 -9.34 12.41
CA ASP A 237 -2.36 -10.68 11.92
C ASP A 237 -3.04 -10.60 10.56
N SER A 238 -2.60 -11.47 9.66
CA SER A 238 -3.24 -11.75 8.38
C SER A 238 -4.64 -12.29 8.62
N THR A 239 -5.63 -11.61 8.12
CA THR A 239 -6.89 -12.00 7.48
C THR A 239 -8.00 -10.99 7.77
N THR A 240 -8.64 -10.46 6.70
CA THR A 240 -9.90 -9.71 6.70
C THR A 240 -9.96 -8.49 7.64
N SER A 241 -10.23 -7.33 7.10
CA SER A 241 -10.51 -6.08 7.84
C SER A 241 -11.58 -6.34 8.92
N LYS A 242 -11.13 -6.64 10.15
CA LYS A 242 -12.01 -6.83 11.29
C LYS A 242 -12.78 -5.54 11.54
N SER A 243 -14.09 -5.58 11.44
CA SER A 243 -14.95 -4.45 11.73
C SER A 243 -14.79 -4.03 13.20
N ALA A 244 -15.11 -2.78 13.53
CA ALA A 244 -15.13 -2.33 14.94
C ALA A 244 -16.07 -3.21 15.80
N VAL A 245 -17.09 -3.82 15.17
CA VAL A 245 -18.01 -4.77 15.80
C VAL A 245 -17.31 -6.07 16.13
N ASP A 246 -16.44 -6.58 15.24
CA ASP A 246 -15.68 -7.83 15.47
C ASP A 246 -14.69 -7.68 16.63
N ARG A 247 -14.01 -6.53 16.73
CA ARG A 247 -13.10 -6.23 17.87
C ARG A 247 -13.84 -6.16 19.20
N LEU A 248 -15.02 -5.56 19.22
CA LEU A 248 -15.88 -5.53 20.40
C LEU A 248 -16.36 -6.94 20.81
N ALA A 249 -16.73 -7.76 19.82
CA ALA A 249 -17.12 -9.14 20.03
C ALA A 249 -15.93 -9.96 20.60
N GLU A 250 -14.73 -9.85 20.01
CA GLU A 250 -13.51 -10.50 20.49
C GLU A 250 -13.20 -10.12 21.95
N GLN A 251 -13.29 -8.83 22.29
CA GLN A 251 -13.07 -8.38 23.68
C GLN A 251 -14.11 -8.93 24.65
N GLN A 252 -15.37 -9.01 24.26
CA GLN A 252 -16.41 -9.59 25.10
C GLN A 252 -16.22 -11.09 25.32
N ILE A 253 -15.89 -11.83 24.25
CA ILE A 253 -15.57 -13.27 24.32
C ILE A 253 -14.35 -13.49 25.21
N LEU A 254 -13.27 -12.72 25.00
CA LEU A 254 -12.05 -12.79 25.77
C LEU A 254 -12.29 -12.56 27.28
N ARG A 255 -13.09 -11.56 27.64
CA ARG A 255 -13.47 -11.28 29.04
C ARG A 255 -14.24 -12.44 29.69
N LYS A 256 -15.16 -13.06 28.95
CA LYS A 256 -15.92 -14.24 29.46
C LYS A 256 -15.01 -15.46 29.66
N ILE A 257 -14.15 -15.74 28.67
CA ILE A 257 -13.22 -16.89 28.75
C ILE A 257 -12.17 -16.68 29.85
N LYS A 258 -11.60 -15.47 30.00
CA LYS A 258 -10.66 -15.16 31.10
C LYS A 258 -11.27 -15.32 32.48
N ARG A 259 -12.58 -15.10 32.67
CA ARG A 259 -13.27 -15.38 33.96
C ARG A 259 -13.26 -16.87 34.29
N LEU A 260 -13.32 -17.73 33.28
CA LEU A 260 -13.32 -19.19 33.46
C LEU A 260 -11.91 -19.77 33.67
N ILE A 261 -10.92 -19.16 33.04
CA ILE A 261 -9.49 -19.58 33.07
C ILE A 261 -8.54 -18.38 33.29
N PRO A 262 -8.56 -17.75 34.50
CA PRO A 262 -7.84 -16.46 34.73
C PRO A 262 -6.32 -16.54 34.54
N LYS A 263 -5.71 -17.72 34.67
CA LYS A 263 -4.24 -17.93 34.59
C LYS A 263 -3.77 -18.47 33.24
N SER A 264 -4.62 -18.47 32.21
CA SER A 264 -4.27 -18.96 30.88
C SER A 264 -4.07 -17.81 29.88
N LYS A 265 -3.10 -17.96 28.98
CA LYS A 265 -3.08 -17.16 27.74
C LYS A 265 -4.26 -17.62 26.88
N VAL A 266 -5.04 -16.69 26.39
CA VAL A 266 -6.24 -16.93 25.58
C VAL A 266 -6.19 -15.97 24.40
N GLY A 267 -6.23 -16.51 23.17
CA GLY A 267 -6.48 -15.79 21.93
C GLY A 267 -7.96 -15.96 21.53
N VAL A 268 -8.56 -14.96 20.92
CA VAL A 268 -9.91 -15.03 20.34
C VAL A 268 -9.86 -14.39 18.98
N GLU A 269 -10.46 -15.05 17.99
CA GLU A 269 -10.56 -14.57 16.62
C GLU A 269 -11.98 -14.75 16.11
N VAL A 270 -12.64 -13.67 15.71
CA VAL A 270 -13.94 -13.71 15.05
C VAL A 270 -13.71 -13.99 13.57
N ILE A 271 -14.26 -15.10 13.07
CA ILE A 271 -14.15 -15.56 11.68
C ILE A 271 -15.31 -15.02 10.83
N SER A 272 -16.49 -14.97 11.45
CA SER A 272 -17.70 -14.46 10.82
C SER A 272 -18.67 -13.93 11.91
N PRO A 273 -19.73 -13.18 11.54
CA PRO A 273 -20.73 -12.70 12.51
C PRO A 273 -21.34 -13.81 13.38
N GLU A 274 -21.27 -15.06 12.94
CA GLU A 274 -21.87 -16.22 13.62
C GLU A 274 -20.84 -17.18 14.19
N ARG A 275 -19.50 -16.94 13.97
CA ARG A 275 -18.45 -17.90 14.37
C ARG A 275 -17.16 -17.22 14.83
N ALA A 276 -16.61 -17.69 15.96
CA ALA A 276 -15.30 -17.29 16.45
C ALA A 276 -14.48 -18.50 16.91
N ASN A 277 -13.13 -18.40 16.81
CA ASN A 277 -12.20 -19.39 17.36
C ASN A 277 -11.56 -18.89 18.65
N ILE A 278 -11.38 -19.79 19.61
CA ILE A 278 -10.68 -19.56 20.88
C ILE A 278 -9.40 -20.39 20.87
N TYR A 279 -8.27 -19.73 21.01
CA TYR A 279 -6.95 -20.36 21.09
C TYR A 279 -6.52 -20.44 22.55
N ILE A 280 -6.38 -21.65 23.09
CA ILE A 280 -6.02 -21.89 24.49
C ILE A 280 -5.03 -23.05 24.62
N ASN A 281 -4.30 -23.10 25.75
CA ASN A 281 -3.42 -24.24 26.03
C ASN A 281 -4.25 -25.50 26.21
N GLU A 282 -3.77 -26.62 25.64
CA GLU A 282 -4.46 -27.94 25.61
C GLU A 282 -5.04 -28.35 26.95
N LYS A 283 -4.31 -28.11 28.05
CA LYS A 283 -4.76 -28.48 29.43
C LYS A 283 -6.06 -27.81 29.88
N TYR A 284 -6.47 -26.70 29.22
CA TYR A 284 -7.70 -25.96 29.57
C TYR A 284 -8.86 -26.26 28.64
N ILE A 285 -8.65 -26.96 27.52
CA ILE A 285 -9.69 -27.35 26.56
C ILE A 285 -10.85 -28.09 27.23
N PRO A 286 -10.61 -29.14 28.08
CA PRO A 286 -11.69 -29.85 28.77
C PRO A 286 -12.51 -28.95 29.69
N LYS A 287 -11.89 -27.88 30.22
CA LYS A 287 -12.55 -26.94 31.15
C LYS A 287 -13.48 -25.98 30.43
N ILE A 288 -13.18 -25.62 29.16
CA ILE A 288 -14.02 -24.77 28.31
C ILE A 288 -15.13 -25.59 27.67
N ILE A 289 -14.82 -26.77 27.12
CA ILE A 289 -15.82 -27.64 26.47
C ILE A 289 -16.81 -28.19 27.51
N GLY A 290 -16.31 -28.60 28.67
CA GLY A 290 -17.14 -29.19 29.72
C GLY A 290 -17.61 -30.61 29.39
N LYS A 291 -18.36 -31.22 30.29
CA LYS A 291 -18.86 -32.60 30.13
C LYS A 291 -19.88 -32.66 28.99
N ASN A 292 -19.57 -33.42 27.93
CA ASN A 292 -20.40 -33.58 26.74
C ASN A 292 -20.71 -32.24 26.03
N GLY A 293 -19.80 -31.28 26.04
CA GLY A 293 -19.98 -29.99 25.33
C GLY A 293 -20.98 -29.01 25.98
N LYS A 294 -21.53 -29.32 27.15
CA LYS A 294 -22.58 -28.50 27.80
C LYS A 294 -22.09 -27.07 28.11
N ARG A 295 -20.83 -26.94 28.53
CA ARG A 295 -20.32 -25.66 28.98
C ARG A 295 -20.03 -24.72 27.82
N ILE A 296 -19.49 -25.22 26.70
CA ILE A 296 -19.28 -24.43 25.50
C ILE A 296 -20.63 -24.00 24.90
N ALA A 297 -21.62 -24.90 24.89
CA ALA A 297 -22.96 -24.56 24.42
C ALA A 297 -23.66 -23.47 25.27
N GLU A 298 -23.41 -23.44 26.58
CA GLU A 298 -23.88 -22.35 27.46
C GLU A 298 -23.19 -21.02 27.12
N ILE A 299 -21.87 -21.05 26.85
CA ILE A 299 -21.09 -19.87 26.47
C ILE A 299 -21.55 -19.35 25.11
N GLU A 300 -21.73 -20.23 24.13
CA GLU A 300 -22.26 -19.91 22.80
C GLU A 300 -23.66 -19.29 22.88
N LYS A 301 -24.54 -19.84 23.65
CA LYS A 301 -25.89 -19.30 23.86
C LYS A 301 -25.87 -17.91 24.51
N ASP A 302 -24.94 -17.67 25.40
CA ASP A 302 -24.77 -16.41 26.12
C ASP A 302 -24.12 -15.31 25.28
N ILE A 303 -23.31 -15.68 24.27
CA ILE A 303 -22.60 -14.77 23.38
C ILE A 303 -23.36 -14.61 22.06
N GLY A 304 -24.16 -15.60 21.68
CA GLY A 304 -24.91 -15.62 20.41
C GLY A 304 -24.05 -16.00 19.20
N ILE A 305 -22.83 -16.52 19.42
CA ILE A 305 -21.85 -16.87 18.38
C ILE A 305 -21.34 -18.28 18.64
N SER A 306 -21.17 -19.08 17.59
CA SER A 306 -20.57 -20.43 17.68
C SER A 306 -19.05 -20.36 17.90
N LEU A 307 -18.52 -21.20 18.79
CA LEU A 307 -17.14 -21.14 19.26
C LEU A 307 -16.34 -22.40 18.88
N GLY A 308 -15.33 -22.24 18.01
CA GLY A 308 -14.27 -23.23 17.81
C GLY A 308 -13.23 -23.15 18.94
N VAL A 309 -12.74 -24.30 19.43
CA VAL A 309 -11.65 -24.32 20.43
C VAL A 309 -10.43 -24.99 19.82
N GLU A 310 -9.33 -24.25 19.73
CA GLU A 310 -8.08 -24.71 19.14
C GLU A 310 -6.91 -24.59 20.12
N ILE A 311 -5.82 -25.34 19.84
CA ILE A 311 -4.62 -25.34 20.67
C ILE A 311 -3.79 -24.08 20.30
N LEU A 312 -3.33 -23.36 21.30
CA LEU A 312 -2.55 -22.11 21.14
C LEU A 312 -1.25 -22.30 20.34
N GLU A 313 -0.71 -23.53 20.26
CA GLU A 313 0.50 -23.86 19.50
C GLU A 313 0.28 -23.85 17.98
N ASN A 314 -0.95 -23.86 17.51
CA ASN A 314 -1.32 -23.85 16.08
C ASN A 314 -1.69 -22.45 15.57
N THR A 315 -1.49 -21.41 16.35
CA THR A 315 -1.77 -20.04 15.89
C THR A 315 -0.75 -19.65 14.81
N PRO A 316 -1.17 -19.27 13.59
CA PRO A 316 -0.27 -18.70 12.60
C PRO A 316 0.07 -17.25 13.03
N GLY A 317 1.15 -17.06 13.72
CA GLY A 317 1.57 -15.74 14.21
C GLY A 317 2.95 -15.78 14.86
N HIS A 318 3.91 -15.34 14.13
CA HIS A 318 5.28 -14.89 14.43
C HIS A 318 5.81 -15.10 15.85
N LEU A 319 6.50 -16.21 16.04
CA LEU A 319 7.62 -16.29 16.98
C LEU A 319 8.82 -15.57 16.32
N ALA A 320 9.15 -14.38 16.81
CA ALA A 320 10.38 -13.71 16.45
C ALA A 320 11.57 -14.67 16.67
N ARG A 321 12.26 -15.05 15.60
CA ARG A 321 13.54 -15.78 15.66
C ARG A 321 14.62 -14.76 16.04
N GLY A 322 14.89 -14.59 17.34
CA GLY A 322 15.94 -13.73 17.86
C GLY A 322 16.13 -13.94 19.38
N GLU A 323 17.28 -13.51 19.88
CA GLU A 323 17.58 -13.50 21.31
C GLU A 323 16.66 -12.48 21.99
N LYS A 324 15.84 -12.93 22.96
CA LYS A 324 14.90 -12.06 23.69
C LYS A 324 15.59 -11.44 24.89
N PHE A 325 15.41 -10.16 25.06
CA PHE A 325 15.89 -9.37 26.19
C PHE A 325 14.71 -8.90 27.03
N GLU A 326 14.80 -9.03 28.32
CA GLU A 326 13.90 -8.37 29.27
C GLU A 326 14.22 -6.87 29.27
N VAL A 327 13.20 -6.05 29.37
CA VAL A 327 13.33 -4.60 29.31
C VAL A 327 12.93 -4.01 30.66
N ASP A 328 13.92 -3.44 31.36
CA ASP A 328 13.64 -2.63 32.54
C ASP A 328 13.21 -1.23 32.16
N ILE A 329 12.17 -0.71 32.81
CA ILE A 329 11.63 0.59 32.47
C ILE A 329 11.90 1.59 33.60
N ILE A 330 12.64 2.65 33.23
CA ILE A 330 12.98 3.71 34.16
C ILE A 330 12.15 4.96 33.84
N HIS A 331 11.36 5.40 34.82
CA HIS A 331 10.52 6.59 34.70
C HIS A 331 11.28 7.85 35.11
N THR A 332 11.34 8.82 34.21
CA THR A 332 11.84 10.16 34.51
C THR A 332 10.75 11.22 34.26
N LYS A 333 10.93 12.44 34.77
CA LYS A 333 9.96 13.52 34.57
C LYS A 333 9.74 13.90 33.11
N LYS A 334 10.70 13.66 32.22
CA LYS A 334 10.67 14.11 30.83
C LYS A 334 10.64 12.97 29.80
N GLN A 335 11.00 11.75 30.19
CA GLN A 335 11.14 10.62 29.25
C GLN A 335 11.02 9.26 29.96
N LEU A 336 10.60 8.25 29.21
CA LEU A 336 10.70 6.85 29.57
C LEU A 336 12.00 6.30 28.99
N ILE A 337 12.70 5.51 29.77
CA ILE A 337 13.93 4.85 29.35
C ILE A 337 13.69 3.34 29.40
N LEU A 338 13.81 2.69 28.27
CA LEU A 338 13.82 1.22 28.18
C LEU A 338 15.28 0.79 28.28
N ASP A 339 15.62 0.14 29.38
CA ASP A 339 16.97 -0.38 29.64
C ASP A 339 17.01 -1.88 29.31
N LEU A 340 17.82 -2.24 28.32
CA LEU A 340 18.04 -3.61 27.85
C LEU A 340 19.30 -4.24 28.51
N GLY A 341 19.89 -3.58 29.50
CA GLY A 341 21.08 -4.04 30.18
C GLY A 341 22.36 -3.92 29.34
N LYS A 342 23.31 -4.84 29.55
CA LYS A 342 24.62 -4.78 28.85
C LYS A 342 24.48 -5.22 27.38
N VAL A 343 24.27 -4.24 26.51
CA VAL A 343 24.30 -4.44 25.05
C VAL A 343 25.61 -3.89 24.51
N ASN A 344 26.34 -4.68 23.71
CA ASN A 344 27.59 -4.28 23.11
C ASN A 344 27.36 -3.33 21.92
N GLY A 345 27.58 -2.02 22.15
CA GLY A 345 27.43 -0.98 21.11
C GLY A 345 26.00 -0.56 20.83
N THR A 346 25.82 0.25 19.80
CA THR A 346 24.49 0.66 19.30
C THR A 346 23.93 -0.42 18.38
N GLN A 347 22.78 -0.97 18.75
CA GLN A 347 22.13 -2.07 18.00
C GLN A 347 20.63 -1.78 17.84
N ASN A 348 20.00 -2.35 16.80
CA ASN A 348 18.60 -2.22 16.56
C ASN A 348 17.84 -3.35 17.24
N PHE A 349 16.77 -2.99 17.94
CA PHE A 349 15.86 -3.91 18.61
C PHE A 349 14.43 -3.64 18.20
N ASP A 350 13.71 -4.72 18.01
CA ASP A 350 12.25 -4.70 17.88
C ASP A 350 11.64 -4.84 19.28
N ILE A 351 10.84 -3.86 19.69
CA ILE A 351 10.20 -3.80 21.00
C ILE A 351 8.78 -4.35 20.89
N PHE A 352 8.43 -5.25 21.79
CA PHE A 352 7.14 -5.91 21.87
C PHE A 352 6.48 -5.62 23.22
N VAL A 353 5.16 -5.40 23.21
CA VAL A 353 4.31 -5.19 24.39
C VAL A 353 3.22 -6.26 24.40
N GLY A 354 3.16 -7.06 25.45
CA GLY A 354 2.19 -8.14 25.53
C GLY A 354 2.34 -9.21 24.42
N GLY A 355 3.50 -9.22 23.74
CA GLY A 355 3.80 -10.10 22.60
C GLY A 355 3.52 -9.46 21.24
N GLU A 356 2.99 -8.24 21.19
CA GLU A 356 2.75 -7.48 19.96
C GLU A 356 3.92 -6.53 19.67
N TYR A 357 4.29 -6.42 18.41
CA TYR A 357 5.33 -5.49 17.96
C TYR A 357 4.86 -4.05 18.16
N LEU A 358 5.70 -3.23 18.81
CA LEU A 358 5.42 -1.81 19.02
C LEU A 358 6.25 -0.91 18.11
N LEU A 359 7.58 -1.10 18.10
CA LEU A 359 8.50 -0.27 17.32
C LEU A 359 9.87 -0.94 17.17
N THR A 360 10.64 -0.48 16.19
CA THR A 360 12.09 -0.73 16.11
C THR A 360 12.85 0.50 16.59
N ALA A 361 13.78 0.32 17.52
CA ALA A 361 14.60 1.40 18.04
C ALA A 361 16.08 1.00 18.14
N THR A 362 16.94 2.01 18.05
CA THR A 362 18.38 1.83 18.22
C THR A 362 18.77 2.16 19.65
N THR A 363 19.50 1.26 20.29
CA THR A 363 20.01 1.50 21.65
C THR A 363 21.15 2.53 21.66
N SER A 364 21.28 3.24 22.76
CA SER A 364 22.50 3.98 23.10
C SER A 364 23.66 3.00 23.38
N ARG A 365 24.89 3.51 23.50
CA ARG A 365 26.07 2.70 23.92
C ARG A 365 25.89 2.05 25.29
N LYS A 366 24.91 2.49 26.08
CA LYS A 366 24.60 1.96 27.40
C LYS A 366 23.48 0.92 27.39
N GLY A 367 22.93 0.57 26.23
CA GLY A 367 21.78 -0.34 26.11
C GLY A 367 20.43 0.30 26.35
N GLU A 368 20.35 1.64 26.42
CA GLU A 368 19.12 2.38 26.71
C GLU A 368 18.43 2.89 25.44
N ILE A 369 17.11 2.81 25.39
CA ILE A 369 16.25 3.47 24.40
C ILE A 369 15.44 4.56 25.12
N LYS A 370 15.52 5.81 24.67
CA LYS A 370 14.88 6.96 25.31
C LYS A 370 13.67 7.43 24.54
N ILE A 371 12.50 7.40 25.17
CA ILE A 371 11.21 7.79 24.60
C ILE A 371 10.73 9.04 25.34
N LYS A 372 10.45 10.11 24.59
CA LYS A 372 9.98 11.38 25.17
C LYS A 372 8.54 11.21 25.70
N ARG A 373 8.24 11.77 26.89
CA ARG A 373 6.87 11.79 27.42
C ARG A 373 5.97 12.75 26.64
N GLY A 374 4.67 12.41 26.59
CA GLY A 374 3.66 13.22 25.89
C GLY A 374 3.61 12.94 24.38
N ILE A 375 4.11 11.80 23.95
CA ILE A 375 3.87 11.24 22.63
C ILE A 375 3.09 9.93 22.79
N GLU A 376 2.28 9.58 21.81
CA GLU A 376 1.40 8.40 21.81
C GLU A 376 2.12 7.10 22.21
N LEU A 377 3.36 6.95 21.75
CA LEU A 377 4.24 5.82 22.11
C LEU A 377 4.53 5.74 23.61
N SER A 378 4.68 6.88 24.31
CA SER A 378 4.89 6.90 25.74
C SER A 378 3.65 6.51 26.50
N ASP A 379 2.48 6.87 25.98
CA ASP A 379 1.19 6.60 26.63
C ASP A 379 0.83 5.11 26.49
N ILE A 380 1.07 4.52 25.31
CA ILE A 380 0.93 3.07 25.08
C ILE A 380 1.81 2.26 26.04
N LEU A 381 3.07 2.67 26.24
CA LEU A 381 3.97 1.99 27.17
C LEU A 381 3.55 2.15 28.64
N LEU A 382 3.04 3.33 29.03
CA LEU A 382 2.51 3.57 30.37
C LEU A 382 1.27 2.73 30.64
N ASP A 383 0.32 2.70 29.71
CA ASP A 383 -0.89 1.88 29.81
C ASP A 383 -0.53 0.38 29.89
N ALA A 384 0.46 -0.04 29.11
CA ALA A 384 0.96 -1.41 29.15
C ALA A 384 1.52 -1.80 30.54
N ILE A 385 2.27 -0.89 31.17
CA ILE A 385 2.83 -1.08 32.50
C ILE A 385 1.70 -1.13 33.54
N GLU A 386 0.73 -0.22 33.46
CA GLU A 386 -0.43 -0.23 34.36
C GLU A 386 -1.29 -1.49 34.22
N MET A 387 -1.37 -2.03 33.00
CA MET A 387 -2.06 -3.29 32.71
C MET A 387 -1.23 -4.55 33.05
N GLY A 388 0.05 -4.39 33.45
CA GLY A 388 0.94 -5.50 33.76
C GLY A 388 1.29 -6.37 32.55
N LEU A 389 1.39 -5.76 31.35
CA LEU A 389 1.79 -6.45 30.14
C LEU A 389 3.32 -6.58 30.08
N ASP A 390 3.81 -7.73 29.61
CA ASP A 390 5.24 -7.96 29.43
C ASP A 390 5.79 -7.10 28.28
N ILE A 391 6.87 -6.38 28.54
CA ILE A 391 7.61 -5.61 27.52
C ILE A 391 8.92 -6.33 27.25
N THR A 392 9.14 -6.74 26.01
CA THR A 392 10.32 -7.51 25.60
C THR A 392 10.96 -6.87 24.35
N ALA A 393 12.29 -7.04 24.23
CA ALA A 393 13.05 -6.61 23.08
C ALA A 393 13.68 -7.82 22.37
N VAL A 394 13.70 -7.79 21.05
CA VAL A 394 14.30 -8.81 20.21
C VAL A 394 15.35 -8.15 19.33
N LYS A 395 16.55 -8.68 19.33
CA LYS A 395 17.62 -8.15 18.49
C LYS A 395 17.32 -8.43 17.01
N LYS A 396 17.46 -7.37 16.19
CA LYS A 396 17.25 -7.44 14.75
C LYS A 396 18.49 -7.89 14.00
#